data_61ccd5be1cb0037e2fca0d3f05220548
#
_entry.id   61ccd5be1cb0037e2fca0d3f05220548
#
_cell.length_a   1.000
_cell.length_b   1.000
_cell.length_c   1.000
_cell.angle_alpha   90.00
_cell.angle_beta   90.00
_cell.angle_gamma   90.00
#
_symmetry.space_group_name_H-M   'P 1'
#
loop_
_entity.id
_entity.type
_entity.pdbx_description
1 polymer ?
#
loop_
_entity_poly.entity_id
_entity_poly.type
_entity_poly.pdbx_seq_one_letter_code
_entity_poly.pdbx_strand_id
1 'polypeptide(L)'
;MSIKILFFASIAELTGIRETHLEAGSYPDINSIINKLVVDFPSLESHRASMLVALNSEFTRPETPVHDGDEVALFPPVSGG
;
A
#
# COMPACT_ATOMS: atom_id res chain seq x y z
N MET A 1 -9.23 14.49 -6.15
CA MET A 1 -9.69 13.11 -5.96
C MET A 1 -8.50 12.20 -5.81
N SER A 2 -8.30 11.68 -4.62
CA SER A 2 -7.07 10.92 -4.36
C SER A 2 -7.31 9.77 -3.40
N ILE A 3 -6.37 8.83 -3.44
CA ILE A 3 -6.28 7.72 -2.51
C ILE A 3 -5.04 7.98 -1.67
N LYS A 4 -5.20 8.00 -0.36
CA LYS A 4 -4.08 8.24 0.55
C LYS A 4 -3.36 6.92 0.81
N ILE A 5 -2.05 6.94 0.70
CA ILE A 5 -1.22 5.77 0.96
C ILE A 5 -0.34 6.05 2.17
N LEU A 6 -0.40 5.16 3.16
CA LEU A 6 0.44 5.26 4.35
C LEU A 6 1.44 4.11 4.39
N PHE A 7 2.66 4.43 4.78
CA PHE A 7 3.72 3.44 4.93
C PHE A 7 4.12 3.38 6.40
N PHE A 8 4.17 2.19 6.96
CA PHE A 8 4.50 2.01 8.37
C PHE A 8 5.78 1.21 8.58
N ALA A 9 6.46 1.49 9.69
CA ALA A 9 7.62 0.74 10.16
C ALA A 9 8.68 0.57 9.06
N SER A 10 9.16 -0.66 8.85
CA SER A 10 10.21 -0.90 7.86
C SER A 10 9.78 -0.56 6.43
N ILE A 11 8.49 -0.58 6.13
CA ILE A 11 8.01 -0.19 4.80
C ILE A 11 8.28 1.31 4.58
N ALA A 12 8.06 2.13 5.61
CA ALA A 12 8.36 3.56 5.52
C ALA A 12 9.87 3.79 5.32
N GLU A 13 10.70 2.95 5.95
CA GLU A 13 12.16 3.05 5.77
C GLU A 13 12.58 2.72 4.34
N LEU A 14 11.93 1.72 3.74
CA LEU A 14 12.23 1.32 2.36
C LEU A 14 11.85 2.39 1.35
N THR A 15 10.75 3.09 1.58
CA THR A 15 10.28 4.12 0.65
C THR A 15 10.89 5.49 0.94
N GLY A 16 11.33 5.72 2.17
CA GLY A 16 11.86 7.02 2.58
C GLY A 16 10.78 8.04 2.92
N ILE A 17 9.52 7.67 2.83
CA ILE A 17 8.40 8.56 3.15
C ILE A 17 7.35 7.80 3.94
N ARG A 18 6.49 8.52 4.63
CA ARG A 18 5.41 7.93 5.42
C ARG A 18 4.06 8.00 4.76
N GLU A 19 3.91 8.88 3.80
CA GLU A 19 2.63 9.12 3.17
C GLU A 19 2.81 9.59 1.74
N THR A 20 1.93 9.14 0.86
CA THR A 20 1.84 9.68 -0.49
C THR A 20 0.37 9.58 -0.93
N HIS A 21 0.08 10.12 -2.09
CA HIS A 21 -1.28 10.10 -2.65
C HIS A 21 -1.22 9.63 -4.09
N LEU A 22 -2.23 8.86 -4.48
CA LEU A 22 -2.40 8.42 -5.87
C LEU A 22 -3.72 8.97 -6.37
N GLU A 23 -3.79 9.24 -7.66
CA GLU A 23 -4.99 9.78 -8.26
C GLU A 23 -6.07 8.70 -8.36
N ALA A 24 -7.24 8.96 -7.77
CA ALA A 24 -8.35 8.03 -7.81
C ALA A 24 -8.85 7.87 -9.25
N GLY A 25 -9.41 6.70 -9.53
CA GLY A 25 -9.94 6.40 -10.86
C GLY A 25 -8.98 5.63 -11.75
N SER A 26 -7.69 5.64 -11.42
CA SER A 26 -6.67 4.90 -12.18
C SER A 26 -6.35 3.55 -11.58
N TYR A 27 -6.87 3.27 -10.39
CA TYR A 27 -6.53 2.06 -9.62
C TYR A 27 -7.80 1.36 -9.17
N PRO A 28 -8.21 0.30 -9.86
CA PRO A 28 -9.46 -0.38 -9.52
C PRO A 28 -9.41 -1.19 -8.21
N ASP A 29 -8.23 -1.65 -7.81
CA ASP A 29 -8.10 -2.50 -6.63
C ASP A 29 -6.76 -2.30 -5.93
N ILE A 30 -6.60 -2.96 -4.79
CA ILE A 30 -5.36 -2.89 -4.01
C ILE A 30 -4.16 -3.37 -4.83
N ASN A 31 -4.34 -4.44 -5.61
CA ASN A 31 -3.23 -4.98 -6.39
C ASN A 31 -2.67 -3.95 -7.38
N SER A 32 -3.53 -3.19 -8.02
CA SER A 32 -3.08 -2.16 -8.96
C SER A 32 -2.30 -1.05 -8.24
N ILE A 33 -2.69 -0.74 -7.01
CA ILE A 33 -1.97 0.24 -6.19
C ILE A 33 -0.59 -0.31 -5.82
N ILE A 34 -0.51 -1.57 -5.40
CA ILE A 34 0.77 -2.18 -5.05
C ILE A 34 1.68 -2.22 -6.27
N ASN A 35 1.14 -2.55 -7.46
CA ASN A 35 1.93 -2.53 -8.69
C ASN A 35 2.55 -1.15 -8.94
N LYS A 36 1.78 -0.10 -8.75
CA LYS A 36 2.26 1.27 -8.92
C LYS A 36 3.34 1.61 -7.90
N LEU A 37 3.13 1.24 -6.65
CA LEU A 37 4.09 1.55 -5.60
C LEU A 37 5.41 0.81 -5.80
N VAL A 38 5.37 -0.41 -6.31
CA VAL A 38 6.59 -1.17 -6.61
C VAL A 38 7.37 -0.51 -7.75
N VAL A 39 6.67 0.08 -8.72
CA VAL A 39 7.34 0.83 -9.79
C VAL A 39 8.01 2.08 -9.24
N ASP A 40 7.33 2.81 -8.38
CA ASP A 40 7.87 4.05 -7.80
C ASP A 40 8.94 3.78 -6.74
N PHE A 41 8.81 2.67 -6.02
CA PHE A 41 9.72 2.28 -4.94
C PHE A 41 10.14 0.82 -5.15
N PRO A 42 11.12 0.59 -6.05
CA PRO A 42 11.52 -0.78 -6.41
C PRO A 42 11.97 -1.65 -5.23
N SER A 43 12.42 -1.04 -4.15
CA SER A 43 12.82 -1.79 -2.96
C SER A 43 11.66 -2.57 -2.34
N LEU A 44 10.41 -2.22 -2.66
CA LEU A 44 9.25 -2.94 -2.15
C LEU A 44 9.04 -4.28 -2.82
N GLU A 45 9.63 -4.51 -3.99
CA GLU A 45 9.37 -5.73 -4.75
C GLU A 45 9.70 -7.00 -3.96
N SER A 46 10.82 -7.01 -3.27
CA SER A 46 11.23 -8.19 -2.49
C SER A 46 10.36 -8.42 -1.26
N HIS A 47 9.58 -7.43 -0.86
CA HIS A 47 8.69 -7.53 0.31
C HIS A 47 7.24 -7.68 -0.07
N ARG A 48 6.92 -7.62 -1.35
CA ARG A 48 5.55 -7.59 -1.84
C ARG A 48 4.69 -8.74 -1.32
N ALA A 49 5.22 -9.95 -1.35
CA ALA A 49 4.46 -11.14 -0.95
C ALA A 49 4.18 -11.20 0.55
N SER A 50 4.96 -10.49 1.35
CA SER A 50 4.84 -10.53 2.80
C SER A 50 4.25 -9.27 3.42
N MET A 51 4.07 -8.21 2.63
CA MET A 51 3.45 -6.99 3.14
C MET A 51 1.99 -7.21 3.51
N LEU A 52 1.57 -6.58 4.60
CA LEU A 52 0.17 -6.54 4.97
C LEU A 52 -0.42 -5.23 4.47
N VAL A 53 -1.66 -5.28 4.03
CA VAL A 53 -2.33 -4.09 3.54
C VAL A 53 -3.66 -3.91 4.26
N ALA A 54 -3.96 -2.68 4.65
CA ALA A 54 -5.25 -2.32 5.26
C ALA A 54 -5.92 -1.27 4.39
N LEU A 55 -7.22 -1.40 4.22
CA LEU A 55 -8.04 -0.44 3.51
C LEU A 55 -9.00 0.16 4.52
N ASN A 56 -8.88 1.48 4.73
CA ASN A 56 -9.70 2.19 5.70
C ASN A 56 -9.66 1.52 7.07
N SER A 57 -8.44 1.20 7.52
CA SER A 57 -8.16 0.61 8.84
C SER A 57 -8.55 -0.85 9.01
N GLU A 58 -8.90 -1.54 7.93
CA GLU A 58 -9.21 -2.97 7.99
C GLU A 58 -8.27 -3.75 7.07
N PHE A 59 -7.65 -4.80 7.58
CA PHE A 59 -6.80 -5.64 6.75
C PHE A 59 -7.62 -6.24 5.61
N THR A 60 -7.03 -6.30 4.44
CA THR A 60 -7.75 -6.70 3.24
C THR A 60 -6.84 -7.48 2.30
N ARG A 61 -7.40 -7.89 1.17
CA ARG A 61 -6.71 -8.69 0.16
C ARG A 61 -6.43 -7.86 -1.09
N PRO A 62 -5.46 -8.29 -1.92
CA PRO A 62 -5.13 -7.56 -3.15
C PRO A 62 -6.29 -7.36 -4.12
N GLU A 63 -7.29 -8.23 -4.09
CA GLU A 63 -8.44 -8.14 -5.00
C GLU A 63 -9.47 -7.11 -4.57
N THR A 64 -9.35 -6.57 -3.36
CA THR A 64 -10.35 -5.64 -2.82
C THR A 64 -10.41 -4.36 -3.64
N PRO A 65 -11.61 -3.93 -4.05
CA PRO A 65 -11.77 -2.68 -4.81
C PRO A 65 -11.40 -1.45 -3.99
N VAL A 66 -10.90 -0.44 -4.67
CA VAL A 66 -10.51 0.82 -4.05
C VAL A 66 -11.25 1.97 -4.73
N HIS A 67 -11.66 2.95 -3.95
CA HIS A 67 -12.43 4.09 -4.43
C HIS A 67 -11.82 5.41 -3.99
N ASP A 68 -12.24 6.49 -4.62
CA ASP A 68 -11.83 7.83 -4.25
C ASP A 68 -12.07 8.08 -2.75
N GLY A 69 -11.07 8.67 -2.12
CA GLY A 69 -11.16 8.98 -0.70
C GLY A 69 -10.71 7.85 0.22
N ASP A 70 -10.41 6.68 -0.33
CA ASP A 70 -9.94 5.56 0.48
C ASP A 70 -8.53 5.81 1.01
N GLU A 71 -8.23 5.15 2.12
CA GLU A 71 -6.91 5.19 2.75
C GLU A 71 -6.34 3.79 2.76
N VAL A 72 -5.17 3.62 2.15
CA VAL A 72 -4.48 2.34 2.06
C VAL A 72 -3.22 2.41 2.92
N ALA A 73 -3.04 1.45 3.81
CA ALA A 73 -1.88 1.39 4.68
C ALA A 73 -1.10 0.12 4.40
N LEU A 74 0.22 0.26 4.30
CA LEU A 74 1.12 -0.86 4.05
C LEU A 74 2.00 -1.10 5.28
N PHE A 75 2.06 -2.35 5.73
CA PHE A 75 2.78 -2.76 6.92
C PHE A 75 3.73 -3.89 6.59
N PRO A 76 4.86 -4.00 7.31
CA PRO A 76 5.68 -5.20 7.20
C PRO A 76 4.93 -6.38 7.82
N PRO A 77 5.34 -7.62 7.50
CA PRO A 77 4.71 -8.78 8.12
C PRO A 77 4.91 -8.75 9.62
N VAL A 78 3.89 -9.23 10.34
CA VAL A 78 4.01 -9.37 11.78
C VAL A 78 4.95 -10.54 12.04
N SER A 79 6.09 -10.27 12.70
CA SER A 79 6.97 -11.36 13.03
C SER A 79 6.32 -12.10 14.21
N GLY A 80 6.18 -13.36 14.06
CA GLY A 80 5.56 -14.20 15.06
C GLY A 80 6.43 -14.38 16.29
N GLY A 81 7.28 -13.53 16.42
CA GLY A 81 8.11 -13.45 17.49
C GLY A 81 8.69 -13.59 18.34
#